data_2736054f15792fe2fb1376c05ee8ddf8
#
_entry.id   2736054f15792fe2fb1376c05ee8ddf8
#
_cell.length_a   1.000
_cell.length_b   1.000
_cell.length_c   1.000
_cell.angle_alpha   90.00
_cell.angle_beta   90.00
_cell.angle_gamma   90.00
#
_symmetry.space_group_name_H-M   'P 1'
#
loop_
_entity.id
_entity.type
_entity.pdbx_description
1 polymer ?
#
loop_
_entity_poly.entity_id
_entity_poly.type
_entity_poly.pdbx_seq_one_letter_code
_entity_poly.pdbx_strand_id
1 'polypeptide(L)'
;MTMVFITHDLALAKYFAWQGRIAVMYLGRIVELGPTPEITLNPQHPYSKSLLSAIPEPDPDKTRNKEQIRLRSEDIPRLTELPLGCTFHPRCPWFAPGVCDVNVPMLEKVADSSLATEVACIPLTQGQELKRYGT
;
A
#
# COMPACT_ATOMS: atom_id res chain seq x y z
N MET A 1 -17.80 -0.64 -22.31
CA MET A 1 -17.26 -1.97 -21.97
C MET A 1 -16.48 -1.89 -20.65
N THR A 2 -16.77 -2.77 -19.75
CA THR A 2 -16.03 -2.88 -18.47
C THR A 2 -14.94 -3.92 -18.60
N MET A 3 -13.71 -3.60 -18.20
CA MET A 3 -12.57 -4.49 -18.26
C MET A 3 -11.92 -4.61 -16.89
N VAL A 4 -11.59 -5.84 -16.48
CA VAL A 4 -10.78 -6.14 -15.29
C VAL A 4 -9.44 -6.67 -15.76
N PHE A 5 -8.36 -6.05 -15.30
CA PHE A 5 -6.99 -6.41 -15.64
C PHE A 5 -6.22 -6.76 -14.39
N ILE A 6 -5.62 -7.94 -14.33
CA ILE A 6 -4.83 -8.42 -13.19
C ILE A 6 -3.37 -8.49 -13.60
N THR A 7 -2.51 -7.84 -12.84
CA THR A 7 -1.07 -7.80 -13.11
C THR A 7 -0.29 -7.58 -11.83
N HIS A 8 0.98 -8.00 -11.82
CA HIS A 8 1.96 -7.63 -10.78
C HIS A 8 2.82 -6.43 -11.20
N ASP A 9 2.59 -5.88 -12.39
CA ASP A 9 3.33 -4.73 -12.92
C ASP A 9 2.49 -3.46 -12.79
N LEU A 10 2.87 -2.60 -11.84
CA LEU A 10 2.17 -1.34 -11.58
C LEU A 10 2.27 -0.34 -12.74
N ALA A 11 3.35 -0.38 -13.53
CA ALA A 11 3.47 0.49 -14.69
C ALA A 11 2.44 0.12 -15.76
N LEU A 12 2.22 -1.18 -16.01
CA LEU A 12 1.16 -1.65 -16.89
C LEU A 12 -0.23 -1.33 -16.32
N ALA A 13 -0.44 -1.55 -15.04
CA ALA A 13 -1.71 -1.23 -14.39
C ALA A 13 -2.05 0.26 -14.54
N LYS A 14 -1.10 1.14 -14.31
CA LYS A 14 -1.23 2.58 -14.49
C LYS A 14 -1.63 2.95 -15.92
N TYR A 15 -1.00 2.31 -16.90
CA TYR A 15 -1.27 2.57 -18.31
C TYR A 15 -2.69 2.16 -18.71
N PHE A 16 -3.10 0.94 -18.36
CA PHE A 16 -4.41 0.41 -18.77
C PHE A 16 -5.57 0.98 -17.96
N ALA A 17 -5.36 1.33 -16.72
CA ALA A 17 -6.41 1.78 -15.81
C ALA A 17 -6.35 3.28 -15.51
N TRP A 18 -5.73 4.10 -16.36
CA TRP A 18 -5.54 5.53 -16.05
C TRP A 18 -6.84 6.27 -15.74
N GLN A 19 -7.91 5.97 -16.47
CA GLN A 19 -9.25 6.53 -16.24
C GLN A 19 -10.12 5.66 -15.33
N GLY A 20 -9.53 4.62 -14.75
CA GLY A 20 -10.24 3.66 -13.93
C GLY A 20 -9.77 3.69 -12.49
N ARG A 21 -9.80 2.50 -11.88
CA ARG A 21 -9.45 2.29 -10.47
C ARG A 21 -8.41 1.19 -10.37
N ILE A 22 -7.56 1.29 -9.36
CA ILE A 22 -6.62 0.24 -8.98
C ILE A 22 -7.00 -0.31 -7.61
N ALA A 23 -7.02 -1.64 -7.49
CA ALA A 23 -7.06 -2.35 -6.23
C ALA A 23 -5.67 -2.99 -6.01
N VAL A 24 -4.99 -2.61 -4.93
CA VAL A 24 -3.73 -3.22 -4.52
C VAL A 24 -4.04 -4.37 -3.57
N MET A 25 -3.52 -5.55 -3.88
CA MET A 25 -3.74 -6.77 -3.09
C MET A 25 -2.45 -7.25 -2.44
N TYR A 26 -2.59 -7.71 -1.20
CA TYR A 26 -1.50 -8.35 -0.45
C TYR A 26 -2.03 -9.56 0.30
N LEU A 27 -1.44 -10.72 0.07
CA LEU A 27 -1.84 -12.01 0.69
C LEU A 27 -3.36 -12.27 0.61
N GLY A 28 -3.94 -12.05 -0.58
CA GLY A 28 -5.36 -12.33 -0.83
C GLY A 28 -6.34 -11.27 -0.32
N ARG A 29 -5.85 -10.16 0.21
CA ARG A 29 -6.69 -9.06 0.72
C ARG A 29 -6.42 -7.77 -0.06
N ILE A 30 -7.47 -7.00 -0.31
CA ILE A 30 -7.33 -5.66 -0.86
C ILE A 30 -6.87 -4.74 0.27
N VAL A 31 -5.72 -4.09 0.09
CA VAL A 31 -5.14 -3.17 1.08
C VAL A 31 -5.35 -1.71 0.73
N GLU A 32 -5.55 -1.43 -0.55
CA GLU A 32 -5.86 -0.07 -1.03
C GLU A 32 -6.69 -0.15 -2.31
N LEU A 33 -7.68 0.73 -2.45
CA LEU A 33 -8.57 0.77 -3.60
C LEU A 33 -8.94 2.22 -3.88
N GLY A 34 -8.74 2.67 -5.10
CA GLY A 34 -9.12 4.03 -5.47
C GLY A 34 -8.83 4.37 -6.92
N PRO A 35 -9.13 5.62 -7.30
CA PRO A 35 -8.79 6.12 -8.64
C PRO A 35 -7.30 5.96 -8.94
N THR A 36 -6.98 5.57 -10.16
CA THR A 36 -5.59 5.32 -10.56
C THR A 36 -4.65 6.49 -10.28
N PRO A 37 -5.01 7.76 -10.58
CA PRO A 37 -4.13 8.88 -10.25
C PRO A 37 -3.83 9.00 -8.76
N GLU A 38 -4.81 8.80 -7.88
CA GLU A 38 -4.58 8.86 -6.43
C GLU A 38 -3.64 7.76 -5.96
N ILE A 39 -3.88 6.52 -6.39
CA ILE A 39 -3.06 5.36 -5.99
C ILE A 39 -1.61 5.51 -6.47
N THR A 40 -1.40 6.00 -7.68
CA THR A 40 -0.06 6.06 -8.28
C THR A 40 0.72 7.31 -7.90
N LEU A 41 0.05 8.42 -7.63
CA LEU A 41 0.70 9.69 -7.28
C LEU A 41 0.76 9.92 -5.77
N ASN A 42 -0.20 9.39 -5.02
CA ASN A 42 -0.31 9.59 -3.59
C ASN A 42 -0.79 8.32 -2.87
N PRO A 43 -0.01 7.23 -2.91
CA PRO A 43 -0.37 5.98 -2.24
C PRO A 43 -0.46 6.19 -0.73
N GLN A 44 -1.44 5.57 -0.10
CA GLN A 44 -1.69 5.70 1.34
C GLN A 44 -1.20 4.50 2.13
N HIS A 45 -1.52 3.28 1.67
CA HIS A 45 -1.12 2.08 2.39
C HIS A 45 0.40 1.87 2.34
N PRO A 46 1.04 1.48 3.45
CA PRO A 46 2.49 1.22 3.48
C PRO A 46 2.98 0.27 2.39
N TYR A 47 2.24 -0.78 2.08
CA TYR A 47 2.60 -1.71 1.00
C TYR A 47 2.59 -1.02 -0.37
N SER A 48 1.56 -0.24 -0.68
CA SER A 48 1.48 0.53 -1.92
C SER A 48 2.62 1.53 -2.05
N LYS A 49 2.97 2.20 -0.95
CA LYS A 49 4.11 3.12 -0.90
C LYS A 49 5.42 2.39 -1.24
N SER A 50 5.62 1.19 -0.69
CA SER A 50 6.83 0.41 -0.94
C SER A 50 6.91 -0.07 -2.39
N LEU A 51 5.80 -0.53 -2.97
CA LEU A 51 5.73 -0.96 -4.36
C LEU A 51 6.09 0.18 -5.31
N LEU A 52 5.49 1.35 -5.11
CA LEU A 52 5.71 2.52 -5.96
C LEU A 52 7.11 3.10 -5.80
N SER A 53 7.70 3.02 -4.59
CA SER A 53 9.07 3.46 -4.35
C SER A 53 10.11 2.62 -5.10
N ALA A 54 9.77 1.37 -5.43
CA ALA A 54 10.67 0.46 -6.13
C ALA A 54 10.61 0.62 -7.66
N ILE A 55 9.65 1.35 -8.22
CA ILE A 55 9.53 1.55 -9.67
C ILE A 55 10.60 2.56 -10.13
N PRO A 56 11.47 2.18 -11.10
CA PRO A 56 12.42 3.13 -11.66
C PRO A 56 11.72 4.28 -12.39
N GLU A 57 12.27 5.47 -12.25
CA GLU A 57 11.87 6.61 -13.06
C GLU A 57 12.54 6.55 -14.44
N PRO A 58 11.89 7.08 -15.50
CA PRO A 58 12.53 7.17 -16.82
C PRO A 58 13.82 7.99 -16.82
N ASP A 59 13.93 8.93 -15.89
CA ASP A 59 15.12 9.75 -15.70
C ASP A 59 16.10 9.03 -14.74
N PRO A 60 17.32 8.66 -15.20
CA PRO A 60 18.30 7.97 -14.37
C PRO A 60 18.71 8.73 -13.10
N ASP A 61 18.76 10.05 -13.17
CA ASP A 61 19.15 10.88 -12.02
C ASP A 61 18.05 10.89 -10.96
N LYS A 62 16.80 10.91 -11.38
CA LYS A 62 15.65 10.77 -10.47
C LYS A 62 15.61 9.38 -9.84
N THR A 63 15.91 8.33 -10.60
CA THR A 63 15.97 6.96 -10.07
C THR A 63 17.05 6.84 -9.00
N ARG A 64 18.24 7.41 -9.21
CA ARG A 64 19.33 7.37 -8.24
C ARG A 64 19.00 8.11 -6.95
N ASN A 65 18.26 9.20 -7.06
CA ASN A 65 17.88 10.04 -5.92
C ASN A 65 16.56 9.61 -5.25
N LYS A 66 15.84 8.66 -5.84
CA LYS A 66 14.59 8.16 -5.31
C LYS A 66 14.85 7.27 -4.09
N GLU A 67 14.37 7.70 -2.94
CA GLU A 67 14.45 6.89 -1.73
C GLU A 67 13.55 5.66 -1.83
N GLN A 68 14.14 4.48 -1.77
CA GLN A 68 13.38 3.25 -1.67
C GLN A 68 12.99 3.01 -0.22
N ILE A 69 11.73 2.63 -0.01
CA ILE A 69 11.23 2.32 1.33
C ILE A 69 11.76 0.95 1.74
N ARG A 70 12.58 0.93 2.80
CA ARG A 70 13.12 -0.30 3.37
C ARG A 70 12.07 -0.95 4.27
N LEU A 71 11.72 -2.18 3.98
CA LEU A 71 10.81 -2.99 4.79
C LEU A 71 11.51 -3.52 6.05
N ARG A 72 10.72 -3.81 7.10
CA ARG A 72 11.23 -4.43 8.33
C ARG A 72 11.68 -5.87 8.11
N SER A 73 11.05 -6.57 7.17
CA SER A 73 11.39 -7.94 6.78
C SER A 73 11.15 -8.12 5.29
N GLU A 74 12.02 -8.86 4.63
CA GLU A 74 11.84 -9.28 3.25
C GLU A 74 11.05 -10.59 3.14
N ASP A 75 10.85 -11.29 4.25
CA ASP A 75 10.11 -12.55 4.29
C ASP A 75 8.61 -12.30 4.08
N ILE A 76 8.03 -13.05 3.14
CA ILE A 76 6.60 -13.01 2.87
C ILE A 76 5.93 -14.14 3.66
N PRO A 77 4.94 -13.83 4.53
CA PRO A 77 4.20 -14.85 5.26
C PRO A 77 3.49 -15.83 4.31
N ARG A 78 3.33 -17.07 4.75
CA ARG A 78 2.58 -18.07 3.98
C ARG A 78 1.08 -17.79 4.09
N LEU A 79 0.36 -18.07 3.01
CA LEU A 79 -1.12 -17.95 3.00
C LEU A 79 -1.80 -18.87 4.02
N THR A 80 -1.12 -19.96 4.40
CA THR A 80 -1.60 -20.91 5.40
C THR A 80 -1.33 -20.48 6.84
N GLU A 81 -0.45 -19.49 7.03
CA GLU A 81 -0.02 -18.99 8.35
C GLU A 81 0.00 -17.46 8.34
N LEU A 82 -1.17 -16.84 8.18
CA LEU A 82 -1.26 -15.40 8.14
C LEU A 82 -0.97 -14.78 9.51
N PRO A 83 -0.22 -13.66 9.58
CA PRO A 83 -0.03 -12.93 10.82
C PRO A 83 -1.36 -12.46 11.41
N LEU A 84 -1.42 -12.35 12.73
CA LEU A 84 -2.57 -11.75 13.42
C LEU A 84 -2.66 -10.25 13.10
N GLY A 85 -3.87 -9.74 13.03
CA GLY A 85 -4.11 -8.34 12.73
C GLY A 85 -3.88 -8.01 11.25
N CYS A 86 -3.17 -6.93 10.99
CA CYS A 86 -2.78 -6.54 9.63
C CYS A 86 -1.75 -7.53 9.07
N THR A 87 -2.05 -8.15 7.93
CA THR A 87 -1.16 -9.16 7.33
C THR A 87 0.19 -8.59 6.89
N PHE A 88 0.28 -7.30 6.67
CA PHE A 88 1.53 -6.62 6.28
C PHE A 88 2.37 -6.16 7.49
N HIS A 89 1.84 -6.20 8.72
CA HIS A 89 2.53 -5.63 9.88
C HIS A 89 3.97 -6.13 10.11
N PRO A 90 4.32 -7.43 9.86
CA PRO A 90 5.69 -7.89 10.06
C PRO A 90 6.71 -7.21 9.15
N ARG A 91 6.25 -6.71 8.00
CA ARG A 91 7.09 -6.06 6.99
C ARG A 91 6.95 -4.54 7.00
N CYS A 92 5.94 -4.01 7.68
CA CYS A 92 5.58 -2.59 7.64
C CYS A 92 6.59 -1.72 8.39
N PRO A 93 7.23 -0.72 7.74
CA PRO A 93 8.13 0.22 8.42
C PRO A 93 7.43 1.11 9.43
N TRP A 94 6.11 1.28 9.28
CA TRP A 94 5.27 2.11 10.18
C TRP A 94 4.40 1.26 11.10
N PHE A 95 4.94 0.13 11.53
CA PHE A 95 4.24 -0.78 12.45
C PHE A 95 3.89 -0.08 13.77
N ALA A 96 2.64 -0.18 14.18
CA ALA A 96 2.15 0.31 15.47
C ALA A 96 1.86 -0.87 16.40
N PRO A 97 2.75 -1.16 17.38
CA PRO A 97 2.53 -2.28 18.31
C PRO A 97 1.23 -2.14 19.09
N GLY A 98 0.52 -3.25 19.31
CA GLY A 98 -0.75 -3.27 20.01
C GLY A 98 -1.94 -2.82 19.17
N VAL A 99 -1.70 -2.33 17.94
CA VAL A 99 -2.73 -1.93 16.99
C VAL A 99 -2.68 -2.81 15.75
N CYS A 100 -1.57 -2.79 15.02
CA CYS A 100 -1.43 -3.51 13.75
C CYS A 100 -1.30 -5.02 13.92
N ASP A 101 -0.76 -5.48 15.04
CA ASP A 101 -0.56 -6.91 15.34
C ASP A 101 -1.76 -7.57 16.05
N VAL A 102 -2.77 -6.80 16.40
CA VAL A 102 -3.94 -7.27 17.14
C VAL A 102 -5.21 -7.15 16.31
N ASN A 103 -5.40 -6.02 15.62
CA ASN A 103 -6.65 -5.70 14.93
C ASN A 103 -6.52 -5.91 13.42
N VAL A 104 -7.52 -6.57 12.83
CA VAL A 104 -7.63 -6.73 11.37
C VAL A 104 -8.17 -5.43 10.78
N PRO A 105 -7.41 -4.74 9.90
CA PRO A 105 -7.90 -3.52 9.30
C PRO A 105 -8.98 -3.81 8.27
N MET A 106 -10.00 -2.96 8.24
CA MET A 106 -11.04 -2.96 7.21
C MET A 106 -10.71 -1.91 6.14
N LEU A 107 -11.20 -2.14 4.94
CA LEU A 107 -11.02 -1.19 3.83
C LEU A 107 -11.98 0.00 4.05
N GLU A 108 -11.42 1.14 4.43
CA GLU A 108 -12.14 2.35 4.78
C GLU A 108 -11.43 3.58 4.22
N LYS A 109 -12.14 4.70 4.12
CA LYS A 109 -11.53 5.96 3.70
C LYS A 109 -10.51 6.46 4.70
N VAL A 110 -9.47 7.12 4.20
CA VAL A 110 -8.50 7.81 5.05
C VAL A 110 -9.20 8.92 5.82
N ALA A 111 -9.04 8.95 7.15
CA ALA A 111 -9.67 9.96 7.98
C ALA A 111 -9.17 11.37 7.63
N ASP A 112 -10.06 12.35 7.73
CA ASP A 112 -9.77 13.76 7.48
C ASP A 112 -9.13 14.04 6.11
N SER A 113 -9.44 13.20 5.11
CA SER A 113 -8.90 13.29 3.76
C SER A 113 -10.03 13.48 2.74
N SER A 114 -9.78 14.29 1.71
CA SER A 114 -10.67 14.45 0.57
C SER A 114 -10.50 13.36 -0.50
N LEU A 115 -9.57 12.42 -0.31
CA LEU A 115 -9.30 11.34 -1.25
C LEU A 115 -10.50 10.39 -1.37
N ALA A 116 -10.76 9.90 -2.59
CA ALA A 116 -11.71 8.83 -2.82
C ALA A 116 -11.14 7.44 -2.47
N THR A 117 -9.84 7.36 -2.22
CA THR A 117 -9.11 6.13 -1.89
C THR A 117 -9.57 5.54 -0.56
N GLU A 118 -9.80 4.23 -0.56
CA GLU A 118 -10.02 3.43 0.63
C GLU A 118 -8.76 2.62 0.96
N VAL A 119 -8.45 2.48 2.24
CA VAL A 119 -7.22 1.83 2.71
C VAL A 119 -7.51 0.92 3.89
N ALA A 120 -6.85 -0.23 3.93
CA ALA A 120 -6.90 -1.16 5.06
C ALA A 120 -5.69 -0.94 5.97
N CYS A 121 -5.68 0.20 6.68
CA CYS A 121 -4.61 0.59 7.59
C CYS A 121 -5.20 1.36 8.77
N ILE A 122 -5.22 0.75 9.94
CA ILE A 122 -5.91 1.31 11.11
C ILE A 122 -5.41 2.71 11.52
N PRO A 123 -4.08 2.97 11.59
CA PRO A 123 -3.63 4.33 11.90
C PRO A 123 -4.20 5.38 10.94
N LEU A 124 -4.21 5.10 9.64
CA LEU A 124 -4.70 6.04 8.64
C LEU A 124 -6.22 6.24 8.70
N THR A 125 -6.97 5.18 8.96
CA THR A 125 -8.44 5.29 9.06
C THR A 125 -8.89 5.94 10.36
N GLN A 126 -8.01 6.01 11.36
CA GLN A 126 -8.25 6.70 12.63
C GLN A 126 -7.64 8.10 12.69
N GLY A 127 -7.10 8.61 11.59
CA GLY A 127 -6.53 9.95 11.54
C GLY A 127 -5.16 10.08 12.23
N GLN A 128 -4.46 8.98 12.42
CA GLN A 128 -3.12 8.99 12.99
C GLN A 128 -2.06 9.08 11.89
N GLU A 129 -1.00 9.82 12.16
CA GLU A 129 0.14 9.86 11.27
C GLU A 129 0.94 8.55 11.33
N LEU A 130 1.46 8.13 10.18
CA LEU A 130 2.36 6.99 10.10
C LEU A 130 3.72 7.37 10.68
N LYS A 131 4.10 6.74 11.78
CA LYS A 131 5.41 6.92 12.41
C LYS A 131 6.28 5.69 12.18
N ARG A 132 7.53 5.89 11.76
CA ARG A 132 8.45 4.78 11.56
C ARG A 132 8.70 4.05 12.88
N TYR A 133 8.60 2.73 12.85
CA TYR A 133 8.88 1.88 14.00
C TYR A 133 10.38 1.77 14.24
N GLY A 134 10.80 1.94 15.50
CA GLY A 134 12.20 1.79 15.88
C GLY A 134 13.11 3.01 15.62
N THR A 135 12.51 4.16 15.29
CA THR A 135 13.26 5.44 15.13
C THR A 135 12.93 6.43 16.23
#